data_0be5977289e10849679bce653fdb3b62
#
_entry.id   0be5977289e10849679bce653fdb3b62
#
_cell.length_a   1.000
_cell.length_b   1.000
_cell.length_c   1.000
_cell.angle_alpha   90.00
_cell.angle_beta   90.00
_cell.angle_gamma   90.00
#
_symmetry.space_group_name_H-M   'P 1'
#
loop_
_entity.id
_entity.type
_entity.pdbx_description
1 polymer ?
#
loop_
_entity_poly.entity_id
_entity_poly.type
_entity_poly.pdbx_seq_one_letter_code
_entity_poly.pdbx_strand_id
1 'polypeptide(L)'
;MKLSKRLLLVATAGLAVAACSTVAAPPTADLTTVLSDPLRPAADVARDADRKPIELMQFAGVRPGMKIAELAPGGGYFTRLLTGAVGPGGRVYAISSRVSPALQELAAKRPNLAVTVAQPGTIPVTEPVDIVWTTLNYHDFKNNKTPSGGDLAQALNAEAFRALKPGGIYLIVDHQAAAGAGASQTSTLHRIEDAVVRSEVEAAGFKLDASSDLLRHPADDHTAKVQEAGIRGKTDQFVLRFRKPR
;
A
#
# COMPACT_ATOMS: atom_id res chain seq x y z
N MET A 1 45.04 -7.89 77.22
CA MET A 1 44.87 -8.88 76.09
C MET A 1 43.49 -8.69 75.52
N LYS A 2 43.36 -7.94 74.40
CA LYS A 2 42.05 -7.67 73.74
C LYS A 2 42.02 -8.43 72.41
N LEU A 3 41.16 -9.46 72.32
CA LEU A 3 40.89 -10.18 71.06
C LEU A 3 39.96 -9.36 70.18
N SER A 4 40.45 -9.03 69.02
CA SER A 4 39.67 -8.37 67.96
C SER A 4 38.98 -9.43 67.12
N LYS A 5 37.62 -9.46 67.08
CA LYS A 5 36.82 -10.31 66.17
C LYS A 5 36.69 -9.60 64.83
N ARG A 6 37.28 -10.16 63.78
CA ARG A 6 37.04 -9.72 62.39
C ARG A 6 35.77 -10.40 61.85
N LEU A 7 34.82 -9.57 61.48
CA LEU A 7 33.58 -9.98 60.83
C LEU A 7 33.85 -10.08 59.29
N LEU A 8 33.70 -11.28 58.76
CA LEU A 8 33.85 -11.54 57.35
C LEU A 8 32.46 -11.28 56.65
N LEU A 9 32.39 -10.27 55.82
CA LEU A 9 31.19 -9.98 55.02
C LEU A 9 31.30 -10.75 53.69
N VAL A 10 30.44 -11.74 53.49
CA VAL A 10 30.31 -12.48 52.23
C VAL A 10 29.27 -11.75 51.35
N ALA A 11 29.73 -11.10 50.29
CA ALA A 11 28.88 -10.49 49.31
C ALA A 11 28.46 -11.55 48.27
N THR A 12 27.19 -11.95 48.28
CA THR A 12 26.59 -12.78 47.22
C THR A 12 26.17 -11.90 46.04
N ALA A 13 26.89 -11.97 44.93
CA ALA A 13 26.52 -11.34 43.68
C ALA A 13 25.41 -12.17 43.03
N GLY A 14 24.18 -11.65 43.03
CA GLY A 14 23.05 -12.23 42.29
C GLY A 14 23.17 -11.93 40.82
N LEU A 15 23.32 -12.97 39.97
CA LEU A 15 23.29 -12.88 38.53
C LEU A 15 21.81 -12.70 38.11
N ALA A 16 21.40 -11.50 37.68
CA ALA A 16 20.12 -11.29 37.07
C ALA A 16 20.18 -11.74 35.59
N VAL A 17 19.59 -12.89 35.28
CA VAL A 17 19.40 -13.36 33.91
C VAL A 17 18.23 -12.57 33.32
N ALA A 18 18.52 -11.60 32.43
CA ALA A 18 17.51 -10.92 31.65
C ALA A 18 16.94 -11.92 30.63
N ALA A 19 15.72 -12.38 30.85
CA ALA A 19 14.98 -13.18 29.89
C ALA A 19 14.60 -12.28 28.68
N CYS A 20 15.32 -12.43 27.57
CA CYS A 20 14.94 -11.85 26.29
C CYS A 20 13.67 -12.56 25.80
N SER A 21 12.50 -11.99 26.06
CA SER A 21 11.25 -12.45 25.44
C SER A 21 11.31 -12.18 23.95
N THR A 22 11.62 -13.19 23.16
CA THR A 22 11.44 -13.15 21.70
C THR A 22 9.95 -13.08 21.43
N VAL A 23 9.45 -11.88 21.12
CA VAL A 23 8.10 -11.71 20.57
C VAL A 23 8.11 -12.44 19.22
N ALA A 24 7.42 -13.58 19.16
CA ALA A 24 7.24 -14.32 17.90
C ALA A 24 6.62 -13.37 16.88
N ALA A 25 7.21 -13.33 15.67
CA ALA A 25 6.60 -12.59 14.56
C ALA A 25 5.18 -13.13 14.37
N PRO A 26 4.16 -12.25 14.21
CA PRO A 26 2.80 -12.71 13.98
C PRO A 26 2.78 -13.61 12.75
N PRO A 27 1.97 -14.69 12.74
CA PRO A 27 1.90 -15.62 11.64
C PRO A 27 1.60 -14.87 10.34
N THR A 28 2.35 -15.18 9.27
CA THR A 28 2.04 -14.69 7.94
C THR A 28 0.67 -15.23 7.55
N ALA A 29 -0.29 -14.33 7.27
CA ALA A 29 -1.60 -14.76 6.83
C ALA A 29 -1.47 -15.60 5.55
N ASP A 30 -2.20 -16.69 5.46
CA ASP A 30 -2.38 -17.38 4.20
C ASP A 30 -3.30 -16.52 3.31
N LEU A 31 -2.66 -15.70 2.48
CA LEU A 31 -3.38 -14.80 1.57
C LEU A 31 -3.96 -15.54 0.35
N THR A 32 -3.60 -16.82 0.13
CA THR A 32 -4.06 -17.56 -1.06
C THR A 32 -5.56 -17.82 -1.04
N THR A 33 -6.16 -17.94 0.14
CA THR A 33 -7.60 -18.16 0.30
C THR A 33 -8.45 -17.03 -0.27
N VAL A 34 -7.93 -15.79 -0.35
CA VAL A 34 -8.70 -14.67 -0.91
C VAL A 34 -8.89 -14.76 -2.42
N LEU A 35 -8.07 -15.56 -3.13
CA LEU A 35 -8.23 -15.78 -4.56
C LEU A 35 -9.51 -16.56 -4.89
N SER A 36 -9.97 -17.41 -3.96
CA SER A 36 -11.19 -18.22 -4.09
C SER A 36 -12.46 -17.51 -3.61
N ASP A 37 -12.39 -16.21 -3.30
CA ASP A 37 -13.53 -15.43 -2.83
C ASP A 37 -14.66 -15.43 -3.89
N PRO A 38 -15.87 -15.94 -3.56
CA PRO A 38 -16.99 -16.04 -4.51
C PRO A 38 -17.52 -14.68 -4.98
N LEU A 39 -17.17 -13.59 -4.32
CA LEU A 39 -17.51 -12.23 -4.75
C LEU A 39 -16.60 -11.67 -5.85
N ARG A 40 -15.60 -12.45 -6.29
CA ARG A 40 -14.71 -12.05 -7.37
C ARG A 40 -15.32 -12.39 -8.74
N PRO A 41 -15.50 -11.39 -9.62
CA PRO A 41 -15.91 -11.64 -10.99
C PRO A 41 -14.86 -12.47 -11.75
N ALA A 42 -15.29 -13.31 -12.69
CA ALA A 42 -14.39 -14.08 -13.54
C ALA A 42 -13.39 -13.18 -14.30
N ALA A 43 -13.82 -11.98 -14.72
CA ALA A 43 -12.94 -10.99 -15.34
C ALA A 43 -11.83 -10.48 -14.42
N ASP A 44 -12.01 -10.50 -13.10
CA ASP A 44 -10.96 -10.17 -12.13
C ASP A 44 -9.99 -11.35 -11.97
N VAL A 45 -10.53 -12.58 -11.84
CA VAL A 45 -9.72 -13.80 -11.74
C VAL A 45 -8.80 -13.98 -12.96
N ALA A 46 -9.30 -13.70 -14.16
CA ALA A 46 -8.51 -13.79 -15.39
C ALA A 46 -7.27 -12.86 -15.42
N ARG A 47 -7.23 -11.84 -14.56
CA ARG A 47 -6.11 -10.89 -14.49
C ARG A 47 -5.10 -11.20 -13.39
N ASP A 48 -5.31 -12.26 -12.59
CA ASP A 48 -4.44 -12.54 -11.43
C ASP A 48 -3.02 -12.86 -11.83
N ALA A 49 -2.84 -13.59 -12.94
CA ALA A 49 -1.52 -13.97 -13.44
C ALA A 49 -0.66 -12.73 -13.79
N ASP A 50 -1.27 -11.70 -14.38
CA ASP A 50 -0.58 -10.47 -14.75
C ASP A 50 -0.43 -9.50 -13.56
N ARG A 51 -1.37 -9.52 -12.61
CA ARG A 51 -1.42 -8.57 -11.49
C ARG A 51 -0.72 -9.06 -10.21
N LYS A 52 -0.43 -10.36 -10.14
CA LYS A 52 0.27 -11.02 -9.02
C LYS A 52 -0.20 -10.51 -7.64
N PRO A 53 -1.51 -10.61 -7.35
CA PRO A 53 -2.08 -9.92 -6.20
C PRO A 53 -1.57 -10.42 -4.86
N ILE A 54 -1.29 -11.73 -4.73
CA ILE A 54 -0.77 -12.30 -3.48
C ILE A 54 0.61 -11.74 -3.18
N GLU A 55 1.49 -11.75 -4.17
CA GLU A 55 2.86 -11.27 -4.05
C GLU A 55 2.90 -9.75 -3.75
N LEU A 56 1.99 -8.96 -4.35
CA LEU A 56 1.85 -7.54 -4.02
C LEU A 56 1.37 -7.31 -2.59
N MET A 57 0.37 -8.08 -2.12
CA MET A 57 -0.11 -7.98 -0.74
C MET A 57 0.96 -8.42 0.26
N GLN A 58 1.73 -9.46 -0.06
CA GLN A 58 2.89 -9.89 0.75
C GLN A 58 3.98 -8.82 0.78
N PHE A 59 4.33 -8.24 -0.38
CA PHE A 59 5.30 -7.15 -0.47
C PHE A 59 4.87 -5.92 0.34
N ALA A 60 3.59 -5.56 0.31
CA ALA A 60 3.03 -4.50 1.14
C ALA A 60 2.94 -4.84 2.63
N GLY A 61 3.06 -6.12 2.98
CA GLY A 61 2.95 -6.61 4.35
C GLY A 61 1.51 -6.65 4.88
N VAL A 62 0.53 -6.91 4.02
CA VAL A 62 -0.89 -7.02 4.41
C VAL A 62 -1.08 -8.19 5.38
N ARG A 63 -1.87 -7.96 6.44
CA ARG A 63 -2.17 -8.96 7.49
C ARG A 63 -3.60 -8.81 8.00
N PRO A 64 -4.17 -9.87 8.59
CA PRO A 64 -5.45 -9.79 9.29
C PRO A 64 -5.47 -8.67 10.34
N GLY A 65 -6.60 -8.02 10.48
CA GLY A 65 -6.82 -6.93 11.43
C GLY A 65 -6.29 -5.56 10.99
N MET A 66 -5.57 -5.47 9.86
CA MET A 66 -5.08 -4.19 9.36
C MET A 66 -6.19 -3.29 8.83
N LYS A 67 -5.90 -1.98 8.85
CA LYS A 67 -6.73 -0.92 8.27
C LYS A 67 -6.02 -0.39 7.03
N ILE A 68 -6.70 -0.40 5.90
CA ILE A 68 -6.11 -0.05 4.60
C ILE A 68 -6.97 1.02 3.93
N ALA A 69 -6.35 2.10 3.47
CA ALA A 69 -6.99 3.09 2.61
C ALA A 69 -6.56 2.82 1.16
N GLU A 70 -7.49 2.36 0.33
CA GLU A 70 -7.28 2.14 -1.10
C GLU A 70 -7.75 3.37 -1.88
N LEU A 71 -6.83 3.99 -2.61
CA LEU A 71 -7.11 5.17 -3.43
C LEU A 71 -7.46 4.75 -4.86
N ALA A 72 -8.53 5.33 -5.40
CA ALA A 72 -9.01 5.08 -6.75
C ALA A 72 -9.22 3.58 -7.05
N PRO A 73 -10.04 2.86 -6.27
CA PRO A 73 -10.23 1.40 -6.36
C PRO A 73 -10.84 0.91 -7.67
N GLY A 74 -11.36 1.82 -8.51
CA GLY A 74 -12.00 1.48 -9.78
C GLY A 74 -13.21 0.56 -9.60
N GLY A 75 -13.19 -0.60 -10.24
CA GLY A 75 -14.21 -1.66 -10.10
C GLY A 75 -14.03 -2.57 -8.88
N GLY A 76 -13.02 -2.32 -8.02
CA GLY A 76 -12.81 -3.03 -6.77
C GLY A 76 -12.01 -4.33 -6.88
N TYR A 77 -11.09 -4.43 -7.85
CA TYR A 77 -10.23 -5.62 -7.98
C TYR A 77 -9.44 -5.89 -6.69
N PHE A 78 -8.63 -4.92 -6.24
CA PHE A 78 -7.89 -5.08 -4.99
C PHE A 78 -8.78 -4.93 -3.76
N THR A 79 -9.83 -4.13 -3.83
CA THR A 79 -10.79 -3.98 -2.71
C THR A 79 -11.33 -5.33 -2.23
N ARG A 80 -11.72 -6.23 -3.16
CA ARG A 80 -12.20 -7.59 -2.84
C ARG A 80 -11.15 -8.41 -2.13
N LEU A 81 -9.94 -8.40 -2.65
CA LEU A 81 -8.80 -9.14 -2.08
C LEU A 81 -8.39 -8.58 -0.72
N LEU A 82 -8.26 -7.26 -0.62
CA LEU A 82 -7.86 -6.59 0.62
C LEU A 82 -8.88 -6.80 1.75
N THR A 83 -10.20 -6.69 1.45
CA THR A 83 -11.24 -6.95 2.46
C THR A 83 -11.20 -8.39 2.97
N GLY A 84 -10.94 -9.37 2.09
CA GLY A 84 -10.72 -10.76 2.47
C GLY A 84 -9.47 -10.93 3.33
N ALA A 85 -8.35 -10.33 2.89
CA ALA A 85 -7.04 -10.47 3.54
C ALA A 85 -7.00 -9.87 4.95
N VAL A 86 -7.61 -8.69 5.16
CA VAL A 86 -7.66 -8.09 6.50
C VAL A 86 -8.70 -8.76 7.40
N GLY A 87 -9.67 -9.47 6.83
CA GLY A 87 -10.70 -10.21 7.56
C GLY A 87 -11.63 -9.32 8.39
N PRO A 88 -12.50 -9.92 9.23
CA PRO A 88 -13.53 -9.19 9.98
C PRO A 88 -12.97 -8.25 11.06
N GLY A 89 -11.75 -8.49 11.54
CA GLY A 89 -11.07 -7.63 12.51
C GLY A 89 -10.35 -6.42 11.88
N GLY A 90 -10.24 -6.40 10.55
CA GLY A 90 -9.64 -5.30 9.79
C GLY A 90 -10.67 -4.39 9.13
N ARG A 91 -10.19 -3.39 8.38
CA ARG A 91 -11.05 -2.47 7.63
C ARG A 91 -10.39 -1.99 6.36
N VAL A 92 -11.17 -1.90 5.27
CA VAL A 92 -10.73 -1.26 4.02
C VAL A 92 -11.59 -0.03 3.77
N TYR A 93 -10.92 1.10 3.54
CA TYR A 93 -11.53 2.35 3.09
C TYR A 93 -11.26 2.48 1.59
N ALA A 94 -12.28 2.26 0.77
CA ALA A 94 -12.21 2.44 -0.68
C ALA A 94 -12.57 3.88 -1.02
N ILE A 95 -11.58 4.68 -1.40
CA ILE A 95 -11.68 6.15 -1.50
C ILE A 95 -11.56 6.56 -2.96
N SER A 96 -12.57 7.26 -3.48
CA SER A 96 -12.60 7.73 -4.86
C SER A 96 -13.43 9.01 -4.98
N SER A 97 -13.24 9.75 -6.07
CA SER A 97 -14.12 10.87 -6.43
C SER A 97 -15.49 10.42 -6.94
N ARG A 98 -15.60 9.15 -7.34
CA ARG A 98 -16.85 8.52 -7.80
C ARG A 98 -16.89 7.07 -7.34
N VAL A 99 -18.07 6.60 -6.95
CA VAL A 99 -18.27 5.21 -6.54
C VAL A 99 -18.91 4.43 -7.69
N SER A 100 -18.29 3.32 -8.08
CA SER A 100 -18.88 2.41 -9.06
C SER A 100 -20.01 1.57 -8.44
N PRO A 101 -21.05 1.18 -9.21
CA PRO A 101 -22.08 0.26 -8.73
C PRO A 101 -21.51 -1.03 -8.14
N ALA A 102 -20.46 -1.58 -8.75
CA ALA A 102 -19.79 -2.80 -8.27
C ALA A 102 -19.18 -2.65 -6.88
N LEU A 103 -18.66 -1.45 -6.54
CA LEU A 103 -18.15 -1.17 -5.18
C LEU A 103 -19.29 -1.01 -4.18
N GLN A 104 -20.42 -0.41 -4.57
CA GLN A 104 -21.60 -0.30 -3.70
C GLN A 104 -22.15 -1.68 -3.37
N GLU A 105 -22.29 -2.56 -4.37
CA GLU A 105 -22.73 -3.94 -4.18
C GLU A 105 -21.77 -4.73 -3.28
N LEU A 106 -20.45 -4.52 -3.46
CA LEU A 106 -19.46 -5.16 -2.62
C LEU A 106 -19.57 -4.68 -1.16
N ALA A 107 -19.76 -3.38 -0.92
CA ALA A 107 -19.91 -2.81 0.41
C ALA A 107 -21.14 -3.37 1.15
N ALA A 108 -22.24 -3.62 0.45
CA ALA A 108 -23.41 -4.27 1.01
C ALA A 108 -23.16 -5.71 1.50
N LYS A 109 -22.11 -6.37 0.95
CA LYS A 109 -21.75 -7.76 1.28
C LYS A 109 -20.51 -7.87 2.20
N ARG A 110 -19.83 -6.75 2.48
CA ARG A 110 -18.56 -6.69 3.24
C ARG A 110 -18.65 -5.66 4.36
N PRO A 111 -19.02 -6.06 5.59
CA PRO A 111 -19.13 -5.13 6.73
C PRO A 111 -17.82 -4.40 7.07
N ASN A 112 -16.68 -4.98 6.70
CA ASN A 112 -15.35 -4.40 6.88
C ASN A 112 -14.91 -3.48 5.72
N LEU A 113 -15.80 -3.17 4.76
CA LEU A 113 -15.56 -2.22 3.67
C LEU A 113 -16.33 -0.93 3.92
N ALA A 114 -15.63 0.19 3.89
CA ALA A 114 -16.21 1.53 3.84
C ALA A 114 -15.91 2.16 2.48
N VAL A 115 -16.94 2.48 1.71
CA VAL A 115 -16.78 3.17 0.42
C VAL A 115 -17.08 4.65 0.60
N THR A 116 -16.14 5.50 0.23
CA THR A 116 -16.23 6.94 0.47
C THR A 116 -15.99 7.73 -0.82
N VAL A 117 -16.95 8.61 -1.15
CA VAL A 117 -16.73 9.68 -2.11
C VAL A 117 -15.95 10.80 -1.42
N ALA A 118 -14.75 11.06 -1.89
CA ALA A 118 -13.85 12.05 -1.30
C ALA A 118 -13.68 13.26 -2.22
N GLN A 119 -13.48 14.43 -1.62
CA GLN A 119 -12.99 15.59 -2.34
C GLN A 119 -11.60 15.29 -2.90
N PRO A 120 -11.28 15.73 -4.14
CA PRO A 120 -9.95 15.52 -4.71
C PRO A 120 -8.85 16.05 -3.77
N GLY A 121 -7.86 15.22 -3.50
CA GLY A 121 -6.74 15.56 -2.61
C GLY A 121 -6.98 15.24 -1.13
N THR A 122 -8.07 14.54 -0.76
CA THR A 122 -8.35 14.14 0.62
C THR A 122 -8.41 12.62 0.80
N ILE A 123 -8.03 12.15 2.00
CA ILE A 123 -8.15 10.75 2.43
C ILE A 123 -8.96 10.74 3.74
N PRO A 124 -10.31 10.75 3.66
CA PRO A 124 -11.19 10.89 4.81
C PRO A 124 -11.36 9.56 5.56
N VAL A 125 -10.31 9.11 6.22
CA VAL A 125 -10.36 7.96 7.13
C VAL A 125 -10.73 8.42 8.54
N THR A 126 -11.47 7.59 9.28
CA THR A 126 -11.94 7.89 10.64
C THR A 126 -10.91 7.58 11.72
N GLU A 127 -9.83 6.87 11.36
CA GLU A 127 -8.75 6.45 12.25
C GLU A 127 -7.45 6.24 11.44
N PRO A 128 -6.28 6.29 12.10
CA PRO A 128 -5.01 6.03 11.39
C PRO A 128 -4.97 4.63 10.79
N VAL A 129 -4.51 4.53 9.53
CA VAL A 129 -4.42 3.27 8.79
C VAL A 129 -3.00 2.69 8.81
N ASP A 130 -2.90 1.39 8.55
CA ASP A 130 -1.62 0.68 8.47
C ASP A 130 -1.00 0.80 7.08
N ILE A 131 -1.86 0.82 6.04
CA ILE A 131 -1.43 0.91 4.64
C ILE A 131 -2.31 1.92 3.89
N VAL A 132 -1.68 2.77 3.08
CA VAL A 132 -2.31 3.46 1.95
C VAL A 132 -1.88 2.74 0.68
N TRP A 133 -2.84 2.43 -0.19
CA TRP A 133 -2.66 1.58 -1.37
C TRP A 133 -3.18 2.28 -2.61
N THR A 134 -2.36 2.35 -3.68
CA THR A 134 -2.82 2.77 -5.00
C THR A 134 -2.15 1.95 -6.10
N THR A 135 -2.92 1.59 -7.13
CA THR A 135 -2.43 0.79 -8.26
C THR A 135 -2.96 1.35 -9.57
N LEU A 136 -2.02 1.71 -10.47
CA LEU A 136 -2.29 2.20 -11.82
C LEU A 136 -3.13 3.49 -11.87
N ASN A 137 -2.86 4.41 -10.94
CA ASN A 137 -3.59 5.68 -10.84
C ASN A 137 -2.70 6.89 -10.53
N TYR A 138 -1.44 6.71 -10.13
CA TYR A 138 -0.60 7.84 -9.73
C TYR A 138 -0.37 8.79 -10.92
N HIS A 139 -0.16 8.26 -12.12
CA HIS A 139 -0.08 9.04 -13.36
C HIS A 139 -1.35 9.87 -13.60
N ASP A 140 -2.54 9.33 -13.26
CA ASP A 140 -3.80 10.07 -13.40
C ASP A 140 -3.94 11.17 -12.32
N PHE A 141 -3.37 10.97 -11.13
CA PHE A 141 -3.33 12.03 -10.12
C PHE A 141 -2.51 13.24 -10.59
N LYS A 142 -1.47 13.03 -11.41
CA LYS A 142 -0.69 14.11 -12.03
C LYS A 142 -1.49 14.93 -13.04
N ASN A 143 -2.49 14.33 -13.66
CA ASN A 143 -3.33 14.99 -14.67
C ASN A 143 -4.45 15.83 -14.06
N ASN A 144 -4.67 15.74 -12.73
CA ASN A 144 -5.79 16.36 -12.05
C ASN A 144 -5.34 17.39 -11.03
N LYS A 145 -6.27 18.28 -10.66
CA LYS A 145 -6.04 19.33 -9.68
C LYS A 145 -6.95 19.17 -8.48
N THR A 146 -6.50 19.70 -7.34
CA THR A 146 -7.38 19.90 -6.18
C THR A 146 -8.40 21.00 -6.47
N PRO A 147 -9.48 21.14 -5.69
CA PRO A 147 -10.44 22.25 -5.83
C PRO A 147 -9.80 23.65 -5.74
N SER A 148 -8.67 23.77 -5.03
CA SER A 148 -7.89 25.00 -4.95
C SER A 148 -6.89 25.21 -6.10
N GLY A 149 -6.84 24.30 -7.09
CA GLY A 149 -5.93 24.36 -8.24
C GLY A 149 -4.54 23.76 -8.02
N GLY A 150 -4.27 23.21 -6.84
CA GLY A 150 -3.00 22.54 -6.53
C GLY A 150 -2.81 21.19 -7.23
N ASP A 151 -1.59 20.65 -7.20
CA ASP A 151 -1.27 19.32 -7.72
C ASP A 151 -1.95 18.23 -6.88
N LEU A 152 -2.76 17.38 -7.53
CA LEU A 152 -3.53 16.35 -6.84
C LEU A 152 -2.63 15.26 -6.26
N ALA A 153 -1.58 14.85 -6.96
CA ALA A 153 -0.67 13.83 -6.47
C ALA A 153 0.07 14.31 -5.21
N GLN A 154 0.55 15.55 -5.20
CA GLN A 154 1.19 16.13 -4.01
C GLN A 154 0.22 16.21 -2.82
N ALA A 155 -1.02 16.63 -3.05
CA ALA A 155 -2.04 16.67 -2.00
C ALA A 155 -2.34 15.28 -1.43
N LEU A 156 -2.48 14.27 -2.30
CA LEU A 156 -2.69 12.88 -1.87
C LEU A 156 -1.48 12.29 -1.13
N ASN A 157 -0.25 12.64 -1.50
CA ASN A 157 0.95 12.22 -0.77
C ASN A 157 0.96 12.81 0.66
N ALA A 158 0.65 14.10 0.82
CA ALA A 158 0.54 14.74 2.13
C ALA A 158 -0.58 14.11 2.98
N GLU A 159 -1.75 13.85 2.38
CA GLU A 159 -2.87 13.19 3.05
C GLU A 159 -2.56 11.73 3.42
N ALA A 160 -1.85 10.98 2.56
CA ALA A 160 -1.38 9.63 2.87
C ALA A 160 -0.42 9.65 4.06
N PHE A 161 0.47 10.65 4.11
CA PHE A 161 1.36 10.83 5.25
C PHE A 161 0.58 11.12 6.54
N ARG A 162 -0.44 11.99 6.49
CA ARG A 162 -1.33 12.28 7.61
C ARG A 162 -2.10 11.05 8.08
N ALA A 163 -2.70 10.30 7.14
CA ALA A 163 -3.60 9.18 7.41
C ALA A 163 -2.89 7.95 7.99
N LEU A 164 -1.62 7.76 7.65
CA LEU A 164 -0.85 6.59 8.10
C LEU A 164 -0.40 6.71 9.55
N LYS A 165 -0.41 5.57 10.24
CA LYS A 165 0.29 5.38 11.52
C LYS A 165 1.80 5.62 11.35
N PRO A 166 2.54 6.04 12.39
CA PRO A 166 3.99 5.95 12.38
C PRO A 166 4.46 4.53 12.03
N GLY A 167 5.40 4.40 11.09
CA GLY A 167 5.84 3.11 10.55
C GLY A 167 4.90 2.49 9.49
N GLY A 168 3.76 3.11 9.18
CA GLY A 168 2.82 2.65 8.16
C GLY A 168 3.39 2.71 6.74
N ILE A 169 2.73 2.01 5.82
CA ILE A 169 3.21 1.78 4.45
C ILE A 169 2.35 2.57 3.45
N TYR A 170 2.99 3.22 2.49
CA TYR A 170 2.36 3.70 1.27
C TYR A 170 2.86 2.84 0.11
N LEU A 171 1.97 2.00 -0.47
CA LEU A 171 2.24 1.18 -1.65
C LEU A 171 1.77 1.90 -2.89
N ILE A 172 2.65 2.02 -3.88
CA ILE A 172 2.36 2.61 -5.18
C ILE A 172 2.83 1.65 -6.27
N VAL A 173 1.90 1.29 -7.15
CA VAL A 173 2.17 0.55 -8.39
C VAL A 173 1.70 1.40 -9.55
N ASP A 174 2.55 1.62 -10.56
CA ASP A 174 2.09 2.32 -11.76
C ASP A 174 2.87 1.91 -13.02
N HIS A 175 2.35 2.32 -14.18
CA HIS A 175 2.94 2.08 -15.49
C HIS A 175 4.22 2.89 -15.67
N GLN A 176 5.32 2.19 -15.94
CA GLN A 176 6.63 2.80 -16.19
C GLN A 176 6.62 3.59 -17.50
N ALA A 177 7.12 4.81 -17.47
CA ALA A 177 7.45 5.60 -18.66
C ALA A 177 8.88 5.32 -19.13
N ALA A 178 9.19 5.72 -20.37
CA ALA A 178 10.55 5.69 -20.89
C ALA A 178 11.49 6.56 -20.02
N ALA A 179 12.76 6.17 -19.94
CA ALA A 179 13.77 6.92 -19.17
C ALA A 179 13.89 8.37 -19.69
N GLY A 180 13.86 9.32 -18.76
CA GLY A 180 13.90 10.75 -19.04
C GLY A 180 12.56 11.37 -19.45
N ALA A 181 11.48 10.60 -19.53
CA ALA A 181 10.16 11.14 -19.83
C ALA A 181 9.53 11.89 -18.62
N GLY A 182 9.98 11.57 -17.42
CA GLY A 182 9.42 12.17 -16.21
C GLY A 182 7.92 11.96 -16.09
N ALA A 183 7.14 13.04 -15.98
CA ALA A 183 5.68 13.03 -15.96
C ALA A 183 5.04 13.51 -17.29
N SER A 184 5.82 13.71 -18.36
CA SER A 184 5.32 14.29 -19.61
C SER A 184 4.34 13.39 -20.37
N GLN A 185 4.33 12.08 -20.07
CA GLN A 185 3.50 11.08 -20.74
C GLN A 185 2.26 10.67 -19.94
N THR A 186 2.00 11.29 -18.79
CA THR A 186 0.87 10.90 -17.91
C THR A 186 -0.49 11.03 -18.57
N SER A 187 -0.73 12.09 -19.35
CA SER A 187 -2.00 12.33 -20.05
C SER A 187 -2.10 11.65 -21.41
N THR A 188 -0.99 11.34 -22.06
CA THR A 188 -0.95 10.79 -23.42
C THR A 188 -0.85 9.27 -23.44
N LEU A 189 0.15 8.70 -22.76
CA LEU A 189 0.41 7.26 -22.70
C LEU A 189 -0.08 6.61 -21.42
N HIS A 190 -0.49 7.39 -20.42
CA HIS A 190 -0.83 6.95 -19.06
C HIS A 190 0.35 6.24 -18.38
N ARG A 191 1.53 6.86 -18.50
CA ARG A 191 2.79 6.36 -17.93
C ARG A 191 3.48 7.47 -17.16
N ILE A 192 4.20 7.09 -16.12
CA ILE A 192 5.03 7.99 -15.31
C ILE A 192 6.37 7.31 -15.00
N GLU A 193 7.43 8.08 -14.91
CA GLU A 193 8.72 7.56 -14.49
C GLU A 193 8.75 7.36 -12.97
N ASP A 194 9.21 6.20 -12.49
CA ASP A 194 9.27 5.88 -11.06
C ASP A 194 10.11 6.88 -10.25
N ALA A 195 11.13 7.48 -10.87
CA ALA A 195 11.97 8.51 -10.26
C ALA A 195 11.16 9.76 -9.83
N VAL A 196 10.15 10.15 -10.63
CA VAL A 196 9.25 11.26 -10.28
C VAL A 196 8.43 10.90 -9.05
N VAL A 197 7.83 9.71 -9.05
CA VAL A 197 7.02 9.22 -7.91
C VAL A 197 7.85 9.16 -6.63
N ARG A 198 9.08 8.64 -6.72
CA ARG A 198 10.01 8.58 -5.58
C ARG A 198 10.26 9.97 -5.01
N SER A 199 10.65 10.91 -5.86
CA SER A 199 10.97 12.28 -5.45
C SER A 199 9.77 12.98 -4.78
N GLU A 200 8.57 12.85 -5.36
CA GLU A 200 7.36 13.50 -4.84
C GLU A 200 6.88 12.90 -3.51
N VAL A 201 6.95 11.58 -3.37
CA VAL A 201 6.53 10.90 -2.14
C VAL A 201 7.54 11.15 -1.01
N GLU A 202 8.84 11.15 -1.33
CA GLU A 202 9.87 11.50 -0.34
C GLU A 202 9.78 12.97 0.10
N ALA A 203 9.43 13.89 -0.81
CA ALA A 203 9.17 15.29 -0.47
C ALA A 203 7.99 15.45 0.52
N ALA A 204 7.03 14.52 0.54
CA ALA A 204 5.95 14.49 1.52
C ALA A 204 6.38 13.92 2.90
N GLY A 205 7.65 13.53 3.07
CA GLY A 205 8.23 13.05 4.33
C GLY A 205 8.38 11.54 4.45
N PHE A 206 7.98 10.79 3.45
CA PHE A 206 8.19 9.35 3.41
C PHE A 206 9.65 8.97 3.17
N LYS A 207 9.99 7.71 3.45
CA LYS A 207 11.26 7.09 3.03
C LYS A 207 10.96 5.91 2.13
N LEU A 208 11.68 5.78 1.02
CA LEU A 208 11.62 4.56 0.21
C LEU A 208 12.11 3.39 1.07
N ASP A 209 11.26 2.40 1.28
CA ASP A 209 11.53 1.22 2.12
C ASP A 209 11.99 0.03 1.26
N ALA A 210 11.33 -0.17 0.11
CA ALA A 210 11.71 -1.19 -0.88
C ALA A 210 11.11 -0.89 -2.25
N SER A 211 11.70 -1.45 -3.30
CA SER A 211 11.13 -1.58 -4.64
C SER A 211 11.12 -3.05 -5.05
N SER A 212 10.27 -3.42 -6.02
CA SER A 212 10.19 -4.78 -6.52
C SER A 212 10.05 -4.82 -8.03
N ASP A 213 10.73 -5.78 -8.65
CA ASP A 213 10.64 -6.07 -10.09
C ASP A 213 9.49 -7.04 -10.42
N LEU A 214 8.60 -7.30 -9.47
CA LEU A 214 7.51 -8.26 -9.57
C LEU A 214 6.66 -8.09 -10.84
N LEU A 215 6.39 -6.84 -11.23
CA LEU A 215 5.55 -6.48 -12.37
C LEU A 215 6.34 -5.87 -13.54
N ARG A 216 7.66 -6.13 -13.60
CA ARG A 216 8.48 -5.69 -14.74
C ARG A 216 8.16 -6.53 -15.98
N HIS A 217 8.00 -5.83 -17.09
CA HIS A 217 7.80 -6.40 -18.42
C HIS A 217 8.82 -5.82 -19.41
N PRO A 218 10.04 -6.38 -19.48
CA PRO A 218 11.11 -5.81 -20.29
C PRO A 218 10.82 -5.75 -21.81
N ALA A 219 9.81 -6.49 -22.29
CA ALA A 219 9.37 -6.42 -23.69
C ALA A 219 8.50 -5.19 -24.00
N ASP A 220 8.03 -4.45 -22.99
CA ASP A 220 7.32 -3.19 -23.17
C ASP A 220 8.35 -2.07 -23.42
N ASP A 221 8.34 -1.49 -24.61
CA ASP A 221 9.24 -0.41 -25.02
C ASP A 221 8.80 0.99 -24.52
N HIS A 222 7.71 1.06 -23.77
CA HIS A 222 7.10 2.27 -23.18
C HIS A 222 6.57 3.28 -24.20
N THR A 223 6.42 2.91 -25.48
CA THR A 223 5.96 3.84 -26.54
C THR A 223 4.46 3.80 -26.77
N ALA A 224 3.81 2.68 -26.45
CA ALA A 224 2.38 2.48 -26.64
C ALA A 224 1.57 2.99 -25.44
N LYS A 225 0.33 3.46 -25.73
CA LYS A 225 -0.65 3.81 -24.71
C LYS A 225 -1.10 2.54 -23.96
N VAL A 226 -1.11 2.58 -22.62
CA VAL A 226 -1.36 1.40 -21.77
C VAL A 226 -2.71 0.69 -22.02
N GLN A 227 -3.68 1.37 -22.62
CA GLN A 227 -4.99 0.81 -22.96
C GLN A 227 -5.03 0.11 -24.32
N GLU A 228 -3.99 0.20 -25.16
CA GLU A 228 -3.96 -0.44 -26.48
C GLU A 228 -4.07 -1.96 -26.36
N ALA A 229 -4.84 -2.57 -27.28
CA ALA A 229 -5.20 -3.99 -27.19
C ALA A 229 -3.99 -4.93 -27.11
N GLY A 230 -2.89 -4.60 -27.80
CA GLY A 230 -1.68 -5.44 -27.83
C GLY A 230 -0.86 -5.45 -26.53
N ILE A 231 -1.01 -4.40 -25.69
CA ILE A 231 -0.17 -4.21 -24.50
C ILE A 231 -0.96 -4.14 -23.21
N ARG A 232 -2.27 -4.00 -23.27
CA ARG A 232 -3.14 -3.92 -22.11
C ARG A 232 -2.95 -5.13 -21.19
N GLY A 233 -2.59 -4.87 -19.93
CA GLY A 233 -2.28 -5.90 -18.93
C GLY A 233 -0.84 -6.44 -19.01
N LYS A 234 -0.05 -6.04 -20.03
CA LYS A 234 1.34 -6.48 -20.24
C LYS A 234 2.34 -5.32 -20.19
N THR A 235 1.92 -4.17 -19.73
CA THR A 235 2.78 -3.00 -19.58
C THR A 235 3.82 -3.22 -18.50
N ASP A 236 5.00 -2.66 -18.70
CA ASP A 236 6.01 -2.57 -17.66
C ASP A 236 5.51 -1.70 -16.51
N GLN A 237 5.64 -2.18 -15.27
CA GLN A 237 5.17 -1.48 -14.08
C GLN A 237 6.24 -1.50 -13.00
N PHE A 238 6.36 -0.40 -12.28
CA PHE A 238 7.14 -0.34 -11.06
C PHE A 238 6.27 -0.61 -9.84
N VAL A 239 6.89 -1.14 -8.79
CA VAL A 239 6.27 -1.37 -7.49
C VAL A 239 7.15 -0.70 -6.43
N LEU A 240 6.62 0.31 -5.75
CA LEU A 240 7.32 1.08 -4.73
C LEU A 240 6.60 0.97 -3.40
N ARG A 241 7.37 0.66 -2.34
CA ARG A 241 6.90 0.65 -0.97
C ARG A 241 7.62 1.73 -0.18
N PHE A 242 6.86 2.71 0.28
CA PHE A 242 7.36 3.76 1.14
C PHE A 242 6.92 3.54 2.57
N ARG A 243 7.70 4.07 3.50
CA ARG A 243 7.40 4.01 4.93
C ARG A 243 7.32 5.41 5.53
N LYS A 244 6.24 5.65 6.30
CA LYS A 244 6.20 6.81 7.18
C LYS A 244 7.19 6.58 8.33
N PRO A 245 8.12 7.50 8.61
CA PRO A 245 9.01 7.41 9.77
C PRO A 245 8.24 7.22 11.09
N ARG A 246 8.90 6.58 12.07
CA ARG A 246 8.35 6.40 13.43
C ARG A 246 8.52 7.65 14.26
#